data_baf0dfd3e94f2bd491fdf794935ba26d
#
_entry.id   baf0dfd3e94f2bd491fdf794935ba26d
#
_cell.length_a   1.000
_cell.length_b   1.000
_cell.length_c   1.000
_cell.angle_alpha   90.00
_cell.angle_beta   90.00
_cell.angle_gamma   90.00
#
_symmetry.space_group_name_H-M   'P 1'
#
loop_
_entity.id
_entity.type
_entity.pdbx_description
1 polymer ?
#
loop_
_entity_poly.entity_id
_entity_poly.type
_entity_poly.pdbx_seq_one_letter_code
_entity_poly.pdbx_strand_id
1 'polypeptide(L)'
;METGSHIRLVLWKAAKAVEKVDRESIDQTGLGLSDFTIMEALLHKGPLTINQIGQKVLLTSGSMTAAVNRLERKGLVKRIQDASDGRCFYVRLTKRGRKVINDAFSRHQQNLEKIAEVLTREERTELVRLLRKLGFHAERTDAR
;
A
#
# COMPACT_ATOMS: atom_id res chain seq x y z
N MET A 1 -6.70 27.69 -19.32
CA MET A 1 -7.34 26.37 -19.12
C MET A 1 -6.26 25.28 -18.98
N GLU A 2 -6.42 24.45 -17.99
CA GLU A 2 -5.44 23.39 -17.73
C GLU A 2 -5.64 22.22 -18.71
N THR A 3 -4.61 21.93 -19.50
CA THR A 3 -4.65 20.83 -20.46
C THR A 3 -4.37 19.48 -19.79
N GLY A 4 -4.75 18.39 -20.46
CA GLY A 4 -4.45 17.04 -19.96
C GLY A 4 -2.95 16.80 -19.77
N SER A 5 -2.11 17.35 -20.67
CA SER A 5 -0.65 17.24 -20.53
C SER A 5 -0.12 18.00 -19.32
N HIS A 6 -0.69 19.16 -19.01
CA HIS A 6 -0.30 19.93 -17.82
C HIS A 6 -0.74 19.21 -16.54
N ILE A 7 -1.96 18.68 -16.51
CA ILE A 7 -2.47 17.88 -15.38
C ILE A 7 -1.54 16.69 -15.13
N ARG A 8 -1.19 15.95 -16.19
CA ARG A 8 -0.23 14.84 -16.09
C ARG A 8 1.09 15.27 -15.46
N LEU A 9 1.66 16.37 -15.92
CA LEU A 9 2.96 16.85 -15.43
C LEU A 9 2.91 17.22 -13.95
N VAL A 10 1.88 17.97 -13.54
CA VAL A 10 1.70 18.38 -12.14
C VAL A 10 1.48 17.15 -11.25
N LEU A 11 0.62 16.24 -11.70
CA LEU A 11 0.35 14.99 -10.99
C LEU A 11 1.63 14.15 -10.82
N TRP A 12 2.40 14.00 -11.90
CA TRP A 12 3.64 13.22 -11.87
C TRP A 12 4.68 13.80 -10.90
N LYS A 13 4.86 15.13 -10.92
CA LYS A 13 5.78 15.81 -10.00
C LYS A 13 5.33 15.68 -8.54
N ALA A 14 4.04 15.86 -8.29
CA ALA A 14 3.47 15.73 -6.95
C ALA A 14 3.61 14.30 -6.44
N ALA A 15 3.27 13.31 -7.27
CA ALA A 15 3.38 11.90 -6.90
C ALA A 15 4.83 11.51 -6.57
N LYS A 16 5.81 12.00 -7.33
CA LYS A 16 7.22 11.74 -7.04
C LYS A 16 7.66 12.36 -5.72
N ALA A 17 7.23 13.57 -5.44
CA ALA A 17 7.57 14.24 -4.17
C ALA A 17 6.96 13.51 -2.97
N VAL A 18 5.70 13.10 -3.08
CA VAL A 18 5.01 12.31 -2.05
C VAL A 18 5.67 10.93 -1.88
N GLU A 19 6.01 10.27 -2.98
CA GLU A 19 6.69 8.96 -2.95
C GLU A 19 8.01 9.02 -2.18
N LYS A 20 8.77 10.09 -2.37
CA LYS A 20 10.05 10.27 -1.65
C LYS A 20 9.82 10.32 -0.14
N VAL A 21 8.85 11.11 0.32
CA VAL A 21 8.50 11.20 1.73
C VAL A 21 7.97 9.86 2.25
N ASP A 22 7.13 9.18 1.47
CA ASP A 22 6.57 7.88 1.78
C ASP A 22 7.67 6.85 2.03
N ARG A 23 8.65 6.75 1.13
CA ARG A 23 9.76 5.81 1.24
C ARG A 23 10.66 6.12 2.42
N GLU A 24 11.01 7.38 2.64
CA GLU A 24 11.82 7.80 3.80
C GLU A 24 11.11 7.47 5.10
N SER A 25 9.80 7.68 5.15
CA SER A 25 8.98 7.36 6.31
C SER A 25 8.94 5.85 6.59
N ILE A 26 8.79 5.04 5.56
CA ILE A 26 8.81 3.57 5.68
C ILE A 26 10.18 3.09 6.15
N ASP A 27 11.27 3.64 5.60
CA ASP A 27 12.62 3.29 6.02
C ASP A 27 12.85 3.55 7.50
N GLN A 28 12.28 4.64 8.04
CA GLN A 28 12.37 4.98 9.47
C GLN A 28 11.68 3.95 10.37
N THR A 29 10.77 3.14 9.84
CA THR A 29 10.09 2.09 10.62
C THR A 29 10.98 0.87 10.86
N GLY A 30 12.08 0.74 10.12
CA GLY A 30 12.94 -0.44 10.15
C GLY A 30 12.44 -1.60 9.28
N LEU A 31 11.28 -1.46 8.64
CA LEU A 31 10.75 -2.44 7.69
C LEU A 31 11.15 -2.03 6.27
N GLY A 32 11.46 -3.00 5.43
CA GLY A 32 11.61 -2.76 3.99
C GLY A 32 10.26 -2.42 3.35
N LEU A 33 10.29 -1.81 2.17
CA LEU A 33 9.08 -1.40 1.45
C LEU A 33 8.13 -2.58 1.21
N SER A 34 8.64 -3.71 0.75
CA SER A 34 7.82 -4.91 0.49
C SER A 34 7.17 -5.43 1.77
N ASP A 35 7.95 -5.53 2.84
CA ASP A 35 7.46 -6.03 4.13
C ASP A 35 6.38 -5.11 4.70
N PHE A 36 6.64 -3.81 4.67
CA PHE A 36 5.68 -2.81 5.15
C PHE A 36 4.37 -2.86 4.38
N THR A 37 4.41 -2.84 3.04
CA THR A 37 3.20 -2.78 2.22
C THR A 37 2.36 -4.05 2.32
N ILE A 38 2.99 -5.21 2.42
CA ILE A 38 2.29 -6.48 2.64
C ILE A 38 1.59 -6.47 4.01
N MET A 39 2.33 -6.12 5.05
CA MET A 39 1.79 -6.11 6.42
C MET A 39 0.69 -5.05 6.60
N GLU A 40 0.82 -3.90 5.95
CA GLU A 40 -0.20 -2.86 5.92
C GLU A 40 -1.49 -3.37 5.27
N ALA A 41 -1.39 -4.06 4.13
CA ALA A 41 -2.55 -4.65 3.48
C ALA A 41 -3.26 -5.65 4.39
N LEU A 42 -2.50 -6.51 5.07
CA LEU A 42 -3.05 -7.49 6.02
C LEU A 42 -3.67 -6.82 7.25
N LEU A 43 -3.10 -5.71 7.69
CA LEU A 43 -3.64 -4.94 8.83
C LEU A 43 -5.02 -4.38 8.52
N HIS A 44 -5.20 -3.80 7.33
CA HIS A 44 -6.43 -3.11 6.95
C HIS A 44 -7.51 -4.04 6.40
N LYS A 45 -7.12 -5.11 5.72
CA LYS A 45 -8.06 -6.01 5.03
C LYS A 45 -8.27 -7.35 5.73
N GLY A 46 -7.43 -7.67 6.73
CA GLY A 46 -7.43 -9.00 7.35
C GLY A 46 -6.74 -10.04 6.48
N PRO A 47 -6.99 -11.33 6.71
CA PRO A 47 -6.35 -12.39 5.93
C PRO A 47 -6.62 -12.27 4.42
N LEU A 48 -5.59 -12.43 3.62
CA LEU A 48 -5.63 -12.32 2.16
C LEU A 48 -4.86 -13.48 1.54
N THR A 49 -5.28 -13.90 0.35
CA THR A 49 -4.46 -14.79 -0.49
C THR A 49 -3.28 -14.02 -1.06
N ILE A 50 -2.25 -14.74 -1.51
CA ILE A 50 -1.08 -14.09 -2.13
C ILE A 50 -1.49 -13.26 -3.35
N ASN A 51 -2.44 -13.75 -4.16
CA ASN A 51 -2.95 -13.00 -5.31
C ASN A 51 -3.66 -11.71 -4.88
N GLN A 52 -4.45 -11.75 -3.83
CA GLN A 52 -5.13 -10.57 -3.30
C GLN A 52 -4.13 -9.54 -2.76
N ILE A 53 -3.09 -9.99 -2.08
CA ILE A 53 -2.01 -9.11 -1.65
C ILE A 53 -1.35 -8.46 -2.86
N GLY A 54 -1.02 -9.25 -3.89
CA GLY A 54 -0.38 -8.77 -5.10
C GLY A 54 -1.17 -7.71 -5.86
N GLN A 55 -2.50 -7.73 -5.77
CA GLN A 55 -3.37 -6.71 -6.36
C GLN A 55 -3.29 -5.37 -5.61
N LYS A 56 -2.95 -5.41 -4.32
CA LYS A 56 -2.89 -4.21 -3.47
C LYS A 56 -1.49 -3.60 -3.40
N VAL A 57 -0.46 -4.39 -3.66
CA VAL A 57 0.93 -3.94 -3.66
C VAL A 57 1.52 -4.12 -5.04
N LEU A 58 2.34 -3.16 -5.49
CA LEU A 58 2.91 -3.17 -6.84
C LEU A 58 4.19 -4.01 -6.86
N LEU A 59 4.04 -5.31 -6.64
CA LEU A 59 5.14 -6.28 -6.69
C LEU A 59 4.81 -7.40 -7.68
N THR A 60 5.85 -8.00 -8.27
CA THR A 60 5.68 -9.19 -9.10
C THR A 60 5.28 -10.39 -8.22
N SER A 61 4.61 -11.38 -8.80
CA SER A 61 4.16 -12.57 -8.06
C SER A 61 5.34 -13.35 -7.44
N GLY A 62 6.48 -13.44 -8.14
CA GLY A 62 7.68 -14.09 -7.61
C GLY A 62 8.25 -13.34 -6.41
N SER A 63 8.34 -12.01 -6.49
CA SER A 63 8.77 -11.15 -5.38
C SER A 63 7.81 -11.23 -4.21
N MET A 64 6.51 -11.37 -4.48
CA MET A 64 5.47 -11.51 -3.47
C MET A 64 5.65 -12.79 -2.66
N THR A 65 5.83 -13.93 -3.33
CA THR A 65 6.04 -15.22 -2.66
C THR A 65 7.29 -15.20 -1.81
N ALA A 66 8.40 -14.67 -2.34
CA ALA A 66 9.65 -14.54 -1.58
C ALA A 66 9.49 -13.65 -0.35
N ALA A 67 8.78 -12.52 -0.49
CA ALA A 67 8.54 -11.60 0.62
C ALA A 67 7.67 -12.24 1.71
N VAL A 68 6.60 -12.95 1.33
CA VAL A 68 5.74 -13.67 2.30
C VAL A 68 6.53 -14.76 3.01
N ASN A 69 7.37 -15.53 2.29
CA ASN A 69 8.24 -16.53 2.90
C ASN A 69 9.19 -15.92 3.94
N ARG A 70 9.77 -14.78 3.62
CA ARG A 70 10.65 -14.04 4.54
C ARG A 70 9.90 -13.58 5.78
N LEU A 71 8.72 -13.01 5.62
CA LEU A 71 7.89 -12.56 6.74
C LEU A 71 7.44 -13.73 7.63
N GLU A 72 7.13 -14.87 7.03
CA GLU A 72 6.78 -16.07 7.78
C GLU A 72 7.96 -16.59 8.61
N ARG A 73 9.16 -16.61 8.03
CA ARG A 73 10.37 -16.99 8.76
C ARG A 73 10.68 -16.07 9.92
N LYS A 74 10.35 -14.78 9.80
CA LYS A 74 10.49 -13.80 10.88
C LYS A 74 9.40 -13.90 11.94
N GLY A 75 8.39 -14.75 11.74
CA GLY A 75 7.28 -14.91 12.66
C GLY A 75 6.27 -13.75 12.64
N LEU A 76 6.23 -12.98 11.57
CA LEU A 76 5.35 -11.81 11.44
C LEU A 76 4.04 -12.13 10.73
N VAL A 77 4.03 -13.15 9.88
CA VAL A 77 2.83 -13.65 9.20
C VAL A 77 2.78 -15.15 9.29
N LYS A 78 1.61 -15.72 9.03
CA LYS A 78 1.36 -17.15 9.03
C LYS A 78 0.44 -17.51 7.86
N ARG A 79 0.77 -18.60 7.16
CA ARG A 79 -0.13 -19.18 6.17
C ARG A 79 -1.16 -20.06 6.86
N ILE A 80 -2.41 -19.92 6.43
CA ILE A 80 -3.53 -20.76 6.89
C ILE A 80 -4.18 -21.36 5.66
N GLN A 81 -4.34 -22.68 5.68
CA GLN A 81 -5.04 -23.40 4.64
C GLN A 81 -6.55 -23.09 4.72
N ASP A 82 -7.18 -22.85 3.57
CA ASP A 82 -8.61 -22.69 3.48
C ASP A 82 -9.31 -24.01 3.82
N ALA A 83 -10.27 -23.97 4.73
CA ALA A 83 -11.01 -25.15 5.16
C ALA A 83 -11.85 -25.76 4.02
N SER A 84 -12.29 -24.94 3.07
CA SER A 84 -13.14 -25.37 1.94
C SER A 84 -12.34 -25.77 0.69
N ASP A 85 -11.10 -25.28 0.55
CA ASP A 85 -10.21 -25.56 -0.57
C ASP A 85 -8.77 -25.71 -0.09
N GLY A 86 -8.31 -26.96 0.03
CA GLY A 86 -6.96 -27.28 0.53
C GLY A 86 -5.82 -26.79 -0.35
N ARG A 87 -6.09 -26.28 -1.57
CA ARG A 87 -5.08 -25.69 -2.45
C ARG A 87 -4.90 -24.19 -2.21
N CYS A 88 -5.85 -23.57 -1.51
CA CYS A 88 -5.85 -22.15 -1.25
C CYS A 88 -5.31 -21.87 0.16
N PHE A 89 -4.37 -20.94 0.25
CA PHE A 89 -3.81 -20.47 1.51
C PHE A 89 -4.08 -18.99 1.68
N TYR A 90 -4.43 -18.62 2.91
CA TYR A 90 -4.52 -17.24 3.32
C TYR A 90 -3.28 -16.87 4.12
N VAL A 91 -2.83 -15.63 3.98
CA VAL A 91 -1.77 -15.06 4.80
C VAL A 91 -2.43 -14.15 5.82
N ARG A 92 -2.05 -14.28 7.06
CA ARG A 92 -2.50 -13.39 8.13
C ARG A 92 -1.34 -12.92 8.98
N LEU A 93 -1.54 -11.80 9.68
CA LEU A 93 -0.59 -11.34 10.68
C LEU A 93 -0.61 -12.25 11.90
N THR A 94 0.57 -12.53 12.43
CA THR A 94 0.68 -13.11 13.78
C THR A 94 0.42 -12.00 14.80
N LYS A 95 0.27 -12.35 16.07
CA LYS A 95 0.17 -11.38 17.17
C LYS A 95 1.36 -10.42 17.17
N ARG A 96 2.57 -10.94 16.99
CA ARG A 96 3.81 -10.16 16.90
C ARG A 96 3.80 -9.27 15.64
N GLY A 97 3.39 -9.82 14.50
CA GLY A 97 3.30 -9.06 13.25
C GLY A 97 2.33 -7.90 13.36
N ARG A 98 1.18 -8.12 13.99
CA ARG A 98 0.19 -7.06 14.21
C ARG A 98 0.76 -5.92 15.05
N LYS A 99 1.50 -6.25 16.12
CA LYS A 99 2.14 -5.23 16.95
C LYS A 99 3.18 -4.43 16.15
N VAL A 100 4.04 -5.12 15.39
CA VAL A 100 5.08 -4.49 14.59
C VAL A 100 4.49 -3.53 13.57
N ILE A 101 3.47 -3.96 12.82
CA ILE A 101 2.88 -3.10 11.79
C ILE A 101 2.02 -1.98 12.38
N ASN A 102 1.33 -2.20 13.49
CA ASN A 102 0.60 -1.14 14.16
C ASN A 102 1.53 0.01 14.58
N ASP A 103 2.67 -0.31 15.18
CA ASP A 103 3.64 0.69 15.61
C ASP A 103 4.26 1.41 14.40
N ALA A 104 4.63 0.66 13.36
CA ALA A 104 5.21 1.20 12.14
C ALA A 104 4.20 2.08 11.39
N PHE A 105 2.97 1.60 11.23
CA PHE A 105 1.91 2.32 10.53
C PHE A 105 1.53 3.61 11.24
N SER A 106 1.44 3.61 12.56
CA SER A 106 1.16 4.81 13.35
C SER A 106 2.17 5.92 13.08
N ARG A 107 3.45 5.59 13.09
CA ARG A 107 4.52 6.57 12.80
C ARG A 107 4.48 7.05 11.35
N HIS A 108 4.28 6.11 10.44
CA HIS A 108 4.17 6.41 9.00
C HIS A 108 2.99 7.34 8.72
N GLN A 109 1.83 7.05 9.31
CA GLN A 109 0.64 7.87 9.17
C GLN A 109 0.87 9.30 9.64
N GLN A 110 1.54 9.48 10.77
CA GLN A 110 1.89 10.80 11.29
C GLN A 110 2.81 11.57 10.33
N ASN A 111 3.78 10.88 9.73
CA ASN A 111 4.69 11.50 8.77
C ASN A 111 3.97 11.96 7.50
N LEU A 112 3.05 11.16 7.00
CA LEU A 112 2.24 11.53 5.83
C LEU A 112 1.24 12.64 6.16
N GLU A 113 0.71 12.65 7.37
CA GLU A 113 -0.19 13.72 7.81
C GLU A 113 0.50 15.08 7.76
N LYS A 114 1.79 15.15 8.08
CA LYS A 114 2.55 16.41 8.01
C LYS A 114 2.57 17.02 6.62
N ILE A 115 2.63 16.22 5.56
CA ILE A 115 2.54 16.76 4.18
C ILE A 115 1.12 17.11 3.79
N ALA A 116 0.13 16.44 4.34
CA ALA A 116 -1.27 16.73 4.06
C ALA A 116 -1.80 17.96 4.81
N GLU A 117 -1.10 18.42 5.85
CA GLU A 117 -1.49 19.59 6.65
C GLU A 117 -1.60 20.89 5.83
N VAL A 118 -0.93 20.97 4.70
CA VAL A 118 -1.00 22.12 3.79
C VAL A 118 -2.39 22.30 3.18
N LEU A 119 -3.20 21.23 3.18
CA LEU A 119 -4.55 21.22 2.61
C LEU A 119 -5.60 21.36 3.69
N THR A 120 -6.62 22.20 3.44
CA THR A 120 -7.79 22.25 4.28
C THR A 120 -8.56 20.94 4.20
N ARG A 121 -9.51 20.73 5.11
CA ARG A 121 -10.36 19.53 5.11
C ARG A 121 -11.14 19.39 3.80
N GLU A 122 -11.69 20.48 3.31
CA GLU A 122 -12.44 20.54 2.05
C GLU A 122 -11.54 20.25 0.86
N GLU A 123 -10.34 20.80 0.85
CA GLU A 123 -9.34 20.56 -0.21
C GLU A 123 -8.93 19.09 -0.26
N ARG A 124 -8.74 18.45 0.90
CA ARG A 124 -8.42 17.02 0.97
C ARG A 124 -9.53 16.17 0.35
N THR A 125 -10.77 16.45 0.72
CA THR A 125 -11.93 15.72 0.19
C THR A 125 -12.01 15.89 -1.33
N GLU A 126 -11.85 17.12 -1.82
CA GLU A 126 -11.90 17.42 -3.25
C GLU A 126 -10.74 16.78 -4.01
N LEU A 127 -9.53 16.83 -3.47
CA LEU A 127 -8.36 16.21 -4.09
C LEU A 127 -8.55 14.69 -4.25
N VAL A 128 -9.01 14.02 -3.21
CA VAL A 128 -9.28 12.57 -3.26
C VAL A 128 -10.34 12.26 -4.31
N ARG A 129 -11.41 13.05 -4.36
CA ARG A 129 -12.49 12.89 -5.34
C ARG A 129 -11.95 13.02 -6.76
N LEU A 130 -11.17 14.06 -7.04
CA LEU A 130 -10.62 14.33 -8.37
C LEU A 130 -9.61 13.27 -8.80
N LEU A 131 -8.72 12.87 -7.90
CA LEU A 131 -7.72 11.83 -8.21
C LEU A 131 -8.40 10.49 -8.52
N ARG A 132 -9.41 10.11 -7.76
CA ARG A 132 -10.19 8.89 -8.05
C ARG A 132 -10.89 8.96 -9.39
N LYS A 133 -11.55 10.08 -9.67
CA LYS A 133 -12.25 10.29 -10.95
C LYS A 133 -11.28 10.16 -12.13
N LEU A 134 -10.14 10.81 -12.05
CA LEU A 134 -9.10 10.78 -13.08
C LEU A 134 -8.52 9.37 -13.24
N GLY A 135 -8.13 8.73 -12.14
CA GLY A 135 -7.51 7.41 -12.14
C GLY A 135 -8.43 6.33 -12.69
N PHE A 136 -9.68 6.26 -12.23
CA PHE A 136 -10.65 5.27 -12.72
C PHE A 136 -10.98 5.45 -14.19
N HIS A 137 -11.05 6.69 -14.66
CA HIS A 137 -11.27 6.94 -16.08
C HIS A 137 -10.06 6.52 -16.92
N ALA A 138 -8.86 6.83 -16.45
CA ALA A 138 -7.63 6.44 -17.14
C ALA A 138 -7.50 4.92 -17.26
N GLU A 139 -7.85 4.16 -16.22
CA GLU A 139 -7.85 2.70 -16.25
C GLU A 139 -8.78 2.14 -17.33
N ARG A 140 -9.94 2.74 -17.54
CA ARG A 140 -10.89 2.33 -18.56
C ARG A 140 -10.48 2.70 -19.97
N THR A 141 -9.67 3.75 -20.10
CA THR A 141 -9.17 4.24 -21.37
C THR A 141 -7.91 3.48 -21.79
N ASP A 142 -7.39 2.64 -20.89
CA ASP A 142 -6.13 1.96 -21.07
C ASP A 142 -6.14 1.02 -22.25
N ALA A 143 -5.10 1.13 -23.01
CA ALA A 143 -4.52 0.14 -23.87
C ALA A 143 -5.40 -0.43 -24.97
N ARG A 144 -5.55 0.31 -26.01
CA ARG A 144 -5.75 -0.30 -27.33
C ARG A 144 -4.53 -0.01 -28.22
#